data_2938996069e2786727153ff132ad0a72
#
_entry.id   2938996069e2786727153ff132ad0a72
#
_cell.length_a   1.000
_cell.length_b   1.000
_cell.length_c   1.000
_cell.angle_alpha   90.00
_cell.angle_beta   90.00
_cell.angle_gamma   90.00
#
_symmetry.space_group_name_H-M   'P 1'
#
loop_
_entity.id
_entity.type
_entity.pdbx_description
1 polymer ?
#
loop_
_entity_poly.entity_id
_entity_poly.type
_entity_poly.pdbx_seq_one_letter_code
_entity_poly.pdbx_strand_id
1 'polypeptide(L)'
;MNKKKLKFIRKIRNLLLKPKDKEHLADILKQAFDMHMLDADSLMMLEGVLNVSEMQVRDIMIPRSQMDFIDISKKPEEFIPFVIETAHSRFPVMESNMNDVLGILLAKDLLNFHKGEDFELRDKLRPVIFVPESKRLNVLLKDFKKNRNHIAIVVDEYGGVSGMVTIEDVLEQIVGDIEDEYDYDETEDNIIEEKLELDLN
;
A
#
# COMPACT_ATOMS: atom_id res chain seq x y z
N MET A 1 53.27 12.46 3.73
CA MET A 1 52.09 13.28 3.45
C MET A 1 51.53 13.75 4.80
N ASN A 2 51.39 15.08 5.01
CA ASN A 2 51.12 15.67 6.32
C ASN A 2 49.69 15.35 6.83
N LYS A 3 49.55 14.77 8.03
CA LYS A 3 48.26 14.40 8.66
C LYS A 3 47.22 15.55 8.67
N LYS A 4 47.69 16.80 8.76
CA LYS A 4 46.82 17.99 8.67
C LYS A 4 46.24 18.19 7.27
N LYS A 5 47.02 17.93 6.20
CA LYS A 5 46.57 18.04 4.81
C LYS A 5 45.52 16.95 4.47
N LEU A 6 45.71 15.75 5.00
CA LEU A 6 44.78 14.65 4.84
C LEU A 6 43.42 14.92 5.57
N LYS A 7 43.49 15.50 6.79
CA LYS A 7 42.28 15.89 7.55
C LYS A 7 41.52 17.02 6.86
N PHE A 8 42.22 17.96 6.24
CA PHE A 8 41.64 19.09 5.50
C PHE A 8 40.98 18.61 4.19
N ILE A 9 41.65 17.76 3.41
CA ILE A 9 41.09 17.15 2.20
C ILE A 9 39.84 16.32 2.52
N ARG A 10 39.87 15.53 3.60
CA ARG A 10 38.71 14.75 4.07
C ARG A 10 37.53 15.64 4.51
N LYS A 11 37.84 16.81 5.13
CA LYS A 11 36.81 17.79 5.54
C LYS A 11 36.17 18.48 4.33
N ILE A 12 36.95 18.84 3.32
CA ILE A 12 36.44 19.41 2.05
C ILE A 12 35.63 18.36 1.29
N ARG A 13 36.13 17.12 1.16
CA ARG A 13 35.42 16.03 0.52
C ARG A 13 34.07 15.76 1.19
N ASN A 14 34.01 15.71 2.53
CA ASN A 14 32.78 15.52 3.28
C ASN A 14 31.81 16.72 3.18
N LEU A 15 32.31 17.92 2.88
CA LEU A 15 31.48 19.11 2.66
C LEU A 15 30.90 19.12 1.24
N LEU A 16 31.69 18.67 0.25
CA LEU A 16 31.27 18.56 -1.15
C LEU A 16 30.32 17.36 -1.41
N LEU A 17 30.39 16.32 -0.58
CA LEU A 17 29.58 15.11 -0.67
C LEU A 17 28.29 15.16 0.19
N LYS A 18 27.99 16.29 0.83
CA LYS A 18 26.70 16.42 1.54
C LYS A 18 25.61 16.68 0.52
N PRO A 19 24.54 15.86 0.50
CA PRO A 19 23.38 16.15 -0.33
C PRO A 19 22.82 17.52 0.10
N LYS A 20 22.55 18.38 -0.87
CA LYS A 20 22.02 19.74 -0.65
C LYS A 20 20.50 19.73 -0.57
N ASP A 21 19.88 18.84 -1.30
CA ASP A 21 18.47 18.65 -1.45
C ASP A 21 18.16 17.18 -1.77
N LYS A 22 16.89 16.87 -1.99
CA LYS A 22 16.40 15.53 -2.29
C LYS A 22 16.87 15.05 -3.68
N GLU A 23 16.89 15.95 -4.67
CA GLU A 23 17.35 15.64 -6.03
C GLU A 23 18.81 15.19 -6.01
N HIS A 24 19.66 15.95 -5.33
CA HIS A 24 21.06 15.59 -5.17
C HIS A 24 21.26 14.26 -4.39
N LEU A 25 20.34 13.95 -3.44
CA LEU A 25 20.36 12.65 -2.76
C LEU A 25 19.99 11.52 -3.73
N ALA A 26 18.99 11.71 -4.59
CA ALA A 26 18.62 10.74 -5.62
C ALA A 26 19.77 10.50 -6.62
N ASP A 27 20.48 11.58 -7.04
CA ASP A 27 21.66 11.46 -7.89
C ASP A 27 22.78 10.62 -7.24
N ILE A 28 23.00 10.80 -5.93
CA ILE A 28 23.99 10.00 -5.18
C ILE A 28 23.59 8.51 -5.15
N LEU A 29 22.29 8.21 -5.00
CA LEU A 29 21.79 6.83 -5.03
C LEU A 29 21.98 6.20 -6.41
N LYS A 30 21.71 6.94 -7.51
CA LYS A 30 21.97 6.49 -8.88
C LYS A 30 23.45 6.22 -9.13
N GLN A 31 24.34 7.11 -8.66
CA GLN A 31 25.78 6.88 -8.75
C GLN A 31 26.22 5.64 -7.97
N ALA A 32 25.61 5.36 -6.81
CA ALA A 32 25.90 4.14 -6.06
C ALA A 32 25.45 2.88 -6.82
N PHE A 33 24.32 2.94 -7.51
CA PHE A 33 23.87 1.87 -8.41
C PHE A 33 24.83 1.66 -9.58
N ASP A 34 25.25 2.73 -10.29
CA ASP A 34 26.21 2.66 -11.40
C ASP A 34 27.56 2.06 -10.98
N MET A 35 27.95 2.28 -9.72
CA MET A 35 29.15 1.70 -9.10
C MET A 35 28.94 0.26 -8.60
N HIS A 36 27.79 -0.37 -8.85
CA HIS A 36 27.43 -1.70 -8.35
C HIS A 36 27.45 -1.83 -6.81
N MET A 37 27.20 -0.73 -6.09
CA MET A 37 27.06 -0.73 -4.63
C MET A 37 25.62 -1.00 -4.17
N LEU A 38 24.66 -0.83 -5.08
CA LEU A 38 23.24 -1.12 -4.92
C LEU A 38 22.79 -1.96 -6.10
N ASP A 39 21.85 -2.86 -5.89
CA ASP A 39 21.06 -3.49 -6.96
C ASP A 39 19.86 -2.61 -7.36
N ALA A 40 19.15 -3.00 -8.41
CA ALA A 40 18.01 -2.24 -8.95
C ALA A 40 16.88 -2.12 -7.94
N ASP A 41 16.56 -3.22 -7.25
CA ASP A 41 15.46 -3.27 -6.27
C ASP A 41 15.76 -2.37 -5.08
N SER A 42 17.00 -2.41 -4.56
CA SER A 42 17.43 -1.52 -3.47
C SER A 42 17.35 -0.05 -3.88
N LEU A 43 17.73 0.31 -5.11
CA LEU A 43 17.62 1.67 -5.62
C LEU A 43 16.15 2.10 -5.67
N MET A 44 15.28 1.27 -6.26
CA MET A 44 13.84 1.53 -6.38
C MET A 44 13.19 1.74 -5.02
N MET A 45 13.47 0.87 -4.04
CA MET A 45 12.94 1.02 -2.68
C MET A 45 13.42 2.33 -2.01
N LEU A 46 14.69 2.71 -2.19
CA LEU A 46 15.22 3.95 -1.63
C LEU A 46 14.58 5.19 -2.27
N GLU A 47 14.33 5.18 -3.58
CA GLU A 47 13.59 6.22 -4.27
C GLU A 47 12.14 6.27 -3.81
N GLY A 48 11.47 5.11 -3.61
CA GLY A 48 10.14 4.99 -3.05
C GLY A 48 10.02 5.63 -1.67
N VAL A 49 10.97 5.35 -0.76
CA VAL A 49 11.02 5.99 0.58
C VAL A 49 11.11 7.51 0.49
N LEU A 50 11.92 8.03 -0.44
CA LEU A 50 12.01 9.47 -0.67
C LEU A 50 10.69 10.05 -1.18
N ASN A 51 10.01 9.37 -2.09
CA ASN A 51 8.75 9.81 -2.70
C ASN A 51 7.60 9.81 -1.68
N VAL A 52 7.42 8.75 -0.91
CA VAL A 52 6.38 8.63 0.13
C VAL A 52 6.42 9.78 1.13
N SER A 53 7.59 10.38 1.36
CA SER A 53 7.72 11.52 2.28
C SER A 53 6.97 12.78 1.80
N GLU A 54 6.68 12.92 0.52
CA GLU A 54 6.02 14.07 -0.11
C GLU A 54 4.57 13.79 -0.51
N MET A 55 4.24 12.52 -0.74
CA MET A 55 2.90 12.09 -1.14
C MET A 55 1.87 12.27 -0.04
N GLN A 56 0.63 12.46 -0.45
CA GLN A 56 -0.55 12.58 0.41
C GLN A 56 -1.48 11.39 0.19
N VAL A 57 -2.39 11.17 1.13
CA VAL A 57 -3.38 10.08 1.09
C VAL A 57 -4.18 10.09 -0.22
N ARG A 58 -4.58 11.27 -0.69
CA ARG A 58 -5.33 11.43 -1.96
C ARG A 58 -4.61 10.88 -3.19
N ASP A 59 -3.28 10.79 -3.14
CA ASP A 59 -2.47 10.37 -4.29
C ASP A 59 -2.53 8.86 -4.53
N ILE A 60 -2.90 8.07 -3.46
CA ILE A 60 -2.91 6.61 -3.50
C ILE A 60 -4.20 5.97 -2.99
N MET A 61 -5.13 6.75 -2.41
CA MET A 61 -6.36 6.20 -1.84
C MET A 61 -7.20 5.49 -2.90
N ILE A 62 -7.91 4.44 -2.49
CA ILE A 62 -8.99 3.85 -3.28
C ILE A 62 -10.17 4.81 -3.21
N PRO A 63 -10.60 5.40 -4.34
CA PRO A 63 -11.72 6.33 -4.36
C PRO A 63 -13.03 5.65 -3.90
N ARG A 64 -13.93 6.42 -3.31
CA ARG A 64 -15.24 5.94 -2.84
C ARG A 64 -16.00 5.08 -3.86
N SER A 65 -15.95 5.45 -5.14
CA SER A 65 -16.63 4.73 -6.22
C SER A 65 -16.07 3.33 -6.51
N GLN A 66 -14.87 3.05 -6.00
CA GLN A 66 -14.16 1.78 -6.19
C GLN A 66 -14.01 1.00 -4.87
N MET A 67 -14.58 1.51 -3.77
CA MET A 67 -14.50 0.85 -2.47
C MET A 67 -15.40 -0.39 -2.43
N ASP A 68 -14.82 -1.50 -2.05
CA ASP A 68 -15.56 -2.68 -1.62
C ASP A 68 -16.02 -2.51 -0.17
N PHE A 69 -17.32 -2.61 0.08
CA PHE A 69 -17.91 -2.45 1.41
C PHE A 69 -19.06 -3.42 1.63
N ILE A 70 -19.44 -3.62 2.87
CA ILE A 70 -20.59 -4.44 3.26
C ILE A 70 -21.71 -3.51 3.75
N ASP A 71 -22.91 -3.69 3.20
CA ASP A 71 -24.11 -3.03 3.68
C ASP A 71 -24.59 -3.70 4.97
N ILE A 72 -24.72 -2.91 6.04
CA ILE A 72 -25.17 -3.39 7.37
C ILE A 72 -26.55 -4.03 7.35
N SER A 73 -27.40 -3.70 6.37
CA SER A 73 -28.74 -4.24 6.25
C SER A 73 -28.79 -5.64 5.66
N LYS A 74 -27.69 -6.10 5.03
CA LYS A 74 -27.58 -7.42 4.41
C LYS A 74 -27.31 -8.50 5.45
N LYS A 75 -27.89 -9.67 5.22
CA LYS A 75 -27.61 -10.86 6.02
C LYS A 75 -26.28 -11.50 5.62
N PRO A 76 -25.63 -12.28 6.52
CA PRO A 76 -24.37 -12.94 6.21
C PRO A 76 -24.39 -13.77 4.93
N GLU A 77 -25.49 -14.49 4.67
CA GLU A 77 -25.65 -15.32 3.47
C GLU A 77 -25.61 -14.52 2.16
N GLU A 78 -25.93 -13.21 2.22
CA GLU A 78 -25.96 -12.33 1.06
C GLU A 78 -24.60 -11.71 0.75
N PHE A 79 -23.77 -11.43 1.78
CA PHE A 79 -22.47 -10.77 1.59
C PHE A 79 -21.27 -11.73 1.67
N ILE A 80 -21.38 -12.89 2.30
CA ILE A 80 -20.25 -13.86 2.38
C ILE A 80 -19.73 -14.27 0.99
N PRO A 81 -20.58 -14.54 -0.04
CA PRO A 81 -20.08 -14.83 -1.37
C PRO A 81 -19.19 -13.70 -1.93
N PHE A 82 -19.60 -12.45 -1.74
CA PHE A 82 -18.82 -11.28 -2.14
C PHE A 82 -17.46 -11.18 -1.39
N VAL A 83 -17.46 -11.44 -0.08
CA VAL A 83 -16.23 -11.47 0.71
C VAL A 83 -15.25 -12.55 0.22
N ILE A 84 -15.78 -13.70 -0.20
CA ILE A 84 -14.97 -14.80 -0.75
C ILE A 84 -14.42 -14.43 -2.13
N GLU A 85 -15.23 -13.84 -3.00
CA GLU A 85 -14.85 -13.45 -4.35
C GLU A 85 -13.77 -12.37 -4.36
N THR A 86 -13.92 -11.33 -3.53
CA THR A 86 -12.98 -10.22 -3.46
C THR A 86 -11.71 -10.55 -2.66
N ALA A 87 -11.74 -11.59 -1.83
CA ALA A 87 -10.64 -12.09 -1.01
C ALA A 87 -9.96 -11.05 -0.10
N HIS A 88 -10.59 -9.90 0.14
CA HIS A 88 -10.04 -8.88 1.04
C HIS A 88 -10.09 -9.31 2.50
N SER A 89 -9.11 -8.92 3.28
CA SER A 89 -9.05 -9.23 4.72
C SER A 89 -9.93 -8.34 5.59
N ARG A 90 -10.29 -7.14 5.10
CA ARG A 90 -11.01 -6.10 5.87
C ARG A 90 -12.00 -5.38 4.97
N PHE A 91 -13.22 -5.23 5.49
CA PHE A 91 -14.29 -4.55 4.78
C PHE A 91 -14.85 -3.42 5.62
N PRO A 92 -14.92 -2.19 5.09
CA PRO A 92 -15.76 -1.15 5.64
C PRO A 92 -17.21 -1.63 5.67
N VAL A 93 -17.91 -1.42 6.79
CA VAL A 93 -19.34 -1.68 6.91
C VAL A 93 -20.04 -0.34 6.95
N MET A 94 -20.99 -0.16 6.04
CA MET A 94 -21.67 1.12 5.79
C MET A 94 -23.18 0.95 5.78
N GLU A 95 -23.90 2.03 5.94
CA GLU A 95 -25.31 2.08 5.58
C GLU A 95 -25.47 2.17 4.06
N SER A 96 -26.66 1.80 3.54
CA SER A 96 -26.96 1.79 2.09
C SER A 96 -26.75 3.15 1.42
N ASN A 97 -26.76 4.25 2.17
CA ASN A 97 -26.50 5.60 1.67
C ASN A 97 -25.01 5.89 1.43
N MET A 98 -24.12 4.98 1.84
CA MET A 98 -22.66 5.07 1.72
C MET A 98 -22.03 6.33 2.40
N ASN A 99 -22.76 7.03 3.27
CA ASN A 99 -22.28 8.23 3.93
C ASN A 99 -21.64 7.94 5.29
N ASP A 100 -22.19 6.92 5.98
CA ASP A 100 -21.79 6.61 7.34
C ASP A 100 -21.09 5.25 7.41
N VAL A 101 -19.80 5.28 7.71
CA VAL A 101 -19.02 4.06 7.98
C VAL A 101 -19.17 3.69 9.45
N LEU A 102 -19.81 2.56 9.69
CA LEU A 102 -20.15 2.09 11.03
C LEU A 102 -18.99 1.37 11.72
N GLY A 103 -18.12 0.74 10.94
CA GLY A 103 -17.01 -0.04 11.46
C GLY A 103 -16.26 -0.79 10.36
N ILE A 104 -15.27 -1.57 10.78
CA ILE A 104 -14.51 -2.47 9.91
C ILE A 104 -14.78 -3.91 10.32
N LEU A 105 -15.27 -4.73 9.40
CA LEU A 105 -15.38 -6.17 9.56
C LEU A 105 -14.06 -6.83 9.12
N LEU A 106 -13.58 -7.79 9.90
CA LEU A 106 -12.49 -8.68 9.48
C LEU A 106 -13.08 -9.93 8.84
N ALA A 107 -12.66 -10.27 7.63
CA ALA A 107 -13.14 -11.48 6.93
C ALA A 107 -12.97 -12.75 7.78
N LYS A 108 -11.89 -12.86 8.56
CA LYS A 108 -11.66 -13.99 9.48
C LYS A 108 -12.72 -14.15 10.57
N ASP A 109 -13.43 -13.09 10.95
CA ASP A 109 -14.49 -13.17 11.96
C ASP A 109 -15.72 -13.93 11.43
N LEU A 110 -15.81 -14.10 10.10
CA LEU A 110 -16.84 -14.90 9.43
C LEU A 110 -16.55 -16.41 9.47
N LEU A 111 -15.32 -16.83 9.79
CA LEU A 111 -14.97 -18.26 9.86
C LEU A 111 -15.78 -19.01 10.94
N ASN A 112 -16.25 -18.30 11.95
CA ASN A 112 -17.08 -18.87 13.01
C ASN A 112 -18.60 -18.74 12.72
N PHE A 113 -18.96 -18.21 11.55
CA PHE A 113 -20.37 -18.13 11.16
C PHE A 113 -20.88 -19.50 10.74
N HIS A 114 -21.95 -19.96 11.39
CA HIS A 114 -22.67 -21.16 11.01
C HIS A 114 -24.08 -20.77 10.55
N LYS A 115 -24.49 -21.28 9.41
CA LYS A 115 -25.79 -20.96 8.84
C LYS A 115 -26.91 -21.32 9.84
N GLY A 116 -27.75 -20.33 10.16
CA GLY A 116 -28.86 -20.49 11.11
C GLY A 116 -28.55 -20.06 12.55
N GLU A 117 -27.32 -19.54 12.83
CA GLU A 117 -27.04 -18.87 14.09
C GLU A 117 -27.37 -17.37 14.02
N ASP A 118 -27.73 -16.79 15.16
CA ASP A 118 -27.88 -15.33 15.29
C ASP A 118 -26.52 -14.67 15.17
N PHE A 119 -26.24 -14.08 14.00
CA PHE A 119 -25.01 -13.34 13.73
C PHE A 119 -25.30 -11.84 13.70
N GLU A 120 -24.95 -11.18 14.79
CA GLU A 120 -25.06 -9.73 14.86
C GLU A 120 -23.79 -9.08 14.29
N LEU A 121 -23.87 -8.56 13.06
CA LEU A 121 -22.75 -7.93 12.36
C LEU A 121 -22.17 -6.76 13.16
N ARG A 122 -23.03 -5.96 13.84
CA ARG A 122 -22.60 -4.80 14.66
C ARG A 122 -21.63 -5.19 15.78
N ASP A 123 -21.79 -6.35 16.38
CA ASP A 123 -20.95 -6.83 17.48
C ASP A 123 -19.54 -7.23 17.03
N LYS A 124 -19.36 -7.46 15.73
CA LYS A 124 -18.07 -7.84 15.14
C LYS A 124 -17.26 -6.67 14.61
N LEU A 125 -17.85 -5.46 14.57
CA LEU A 125 -17.19 -4.31 13.98
C LEU A 125 -16.05 -3.79 14.86
N ARG A 126 -14.94 -3.48 14.20
CA ARG A 126 -13.81 -2.75 14.79
C ARG A 126 -13.98 -1.25 14.57
N PRO A 127 -13.44 -0.41 15.49
CA PRO A 127 -13.48 1.04 15.32
C PRO A 127 -12.86 1.50 14.01
N VAL A 128 -13.48 2.50 13.39
CA VAL A 128 -12.98 3.16 12.17
C VAL A 128 -11.96 4.23 12.54
N ILE A 129 -10.93 4.36 11.71
CA ILE A 129 -10.03 5.50 11.73
C ILE A 129 -10.32 6.35 10.52
N PHE A 130 -10.54 7.64 10.75
CA PHE A 130 -10.72 8.62 9.70
C PHE A 130 -9.45 9.44 9.52
N VAL A 131 -9.08 9.67 8.28
CA VAL A 131 -7.92 10.49 7.91
C VAL A 131 -8.28 11.47 6.80
N PRO A 132 -7.79 12.72 6.82
CA PRO A 132 -8.03 13.65 5.74
C PRO A 132 -7.21 13.30 4.50
N GLU A 133 -7.73 13.61 3.32
CA GLU A 133 -7.06 13.44 2.02
C GLU A 133 -5.66 14.06 1.96
N SER A 134 -5.47 15.19 2.65
CA SER A 134 -4.21 15.96 2.65
C SER A 134 -3.15 15.40 3.60
N LYS A 135 -3.45 14.31 4.34
CA LYS A 135 -2.49 13.73 5.27
C LYS A 135 -1.29 13.14 4.52
N ARG A 136 -0.08 13.42 5.00
CA ARG A 136 1.14 12.87 4.42
C ARG A 136 1.26 11.37 4.68
N LEU A 137 1.70 10.61 3.66
CA LEU A 137 1.80 9.14 3.75
C LEU A 137 2.79 8.67 4.81
N ASN A 138 3.91 9.36 4.98
CA ASN A 138 4.89 9.02 6.01
C ASN A 138 4.34 9.18 7.44
N VAL A 139 3.38 10.11 7.65
CA VAL A 139 2.67 10.28 8.92
C VAL A 139 1.62 9.18 9.09
N LEU A 140 0.85 8.90 8.02
CA LEU A 140 -0.14 7.82 8.03
C LEU A 140 0.51 6.47 8.35
N LEU A 141 1.64 6.14 7.72
CA LEU A 141 2.38 4.90 7.99
C LEU A 141 2.81 4.78 9.45
N LYS A 142 3.24 5.88 10.07
CA LYS A 142 3.55 5.91 11.52
C LYS A 142 2.32 5.66 12.38
N ASP A 143 1.17 6.24 11.99
CA ASP A 143 -0.10 6.05 12.70
C ASP A 143 -0.59 4.61 12.60
N PHE A 144 -0.55 4.00 11.42
CA PHE A 144 -0.85 2.59 11.21
C PHE A 144 0.00 1.68 12.10
N LYS A 145 1.31 1.87 12.10
CA LYS A 145 2.25 1.10 12.94
C LYS A 145 1.99 1.28 14.43
N LYS A 146 1.78 2.52 14.88
CA LYS A 146 1.55 2.84 16.30
C LYS A 146 0.26 2.24 16.83
N ASN A 147 -0.81 2.34 16.04
CA ASN A 147 -2.16 1.94 16.46
C ASN A 147 -2.51 0.51 16.03
N ARG A 148 -1.61 -0.18 15.30
CA ARG A 148 -1.83 -1.53 14.74
C ARG A 148 -3.07 -1.61 13.86
N ASN A 149 -3.32 -0.54 13.11
CA ASN A 149 -4.39 -0.48 12.12
C ASN A 149 -3.83 -0.74 10.72
N HIS A 150 -4.65 -1.29 9.85
CA HIS A 150 -4.28 -1.63 8.49
C HIS A 150 -5.16 -0.94 7.45
N ILE A 151 -6.23 -0.28 7.88
CA ILE A 151 -7.17 0.42 7.01
C ILE A 151 -7.61 1.72 7.67
N ALA A 152 -7.79 2.76 6.88
CA ALA A 152 -8.38 4.03 7.29
C ALA A 152 -9.38 4.51 6.24
N ILE A 153 -10.46 5.13 6.70
CA ILE A 153 -11.42 5.80 5.82
C ILE A 153 -10.94 7.22 5.58
N VAL A 154 -10.92 7.61 4.33
CA VAL A 154 -10.50 8.94 3.91
C VAL A 154 -11.69 9.87 3.83
N VAL A 155 -11.54 11.07 4.38
CA VAL A 155 -12.60 12.09 4.41
C VAL A 155 -12.14 13.39 3.76
N ASP A 156 -13.08 14.06 3.12
CA ASP A 156 -12.90 15.38 2.56
C ASP A 156 -12.98 16.49 3.63
N GLU A 157 -12.89 17.76 3.21
CA GLU A 157 -12.94 18.94 4.09
C GLU A 157 -14.30 19.14 4.76
N TYR A 158 -15.33 18.49 4.26
CA TYR A 158 -16.71 18.57 4.77
C TYR A 158 -17.05 17.37 5.67
N GLY A 159 -16.13 16.42 5.83
CA GLY A 159 -16.32 15.20 6.60
C GLY A 159 -17.01 14.08 5.81
N GLY A 160 -17.20 14.27 4.49
CA GLY A 160 -17.72 13.24 3.59
C GLY A 160 -16.68 12.15 3.31
N VAL A 161 -17.14 10.91 3.16
CA VAL A 161 -16.26 9.79 2.77
C VAL A 161 -15.80 9.96 1.34
N SER A 162 -14.49 10.14 1.11
CA SER A 162 -13.85 10.26 -0.19
C SER A 162 -13.29 8.94 -0.70
N GLY A 163 -12.92 8.04 0.22
CA GLY A 163 -12.29 6.78 -0.14
C GLY A 163 -11.80 6.00 1.07
N MET A 164 -10.90 5.07 0.83
CA MET A 164 -10.16 4.36 1.87
C MET A 164 -8.69 4.22 1.49
N VAL A 165 -7.84 3.91 2.45
CA VAL A 165 -6.42 3.63 2.24
C VAL A 165 -5.98 2.55 3.22
N THR A 166 -5.13 1.63 2.75
CA THR A 166 -4.57 0.56 3.56
C THR A 166 -3.08 0.79 3.85
N ILE A 167 -2.51 0.05 4.77
CA ILE A 167 -1.05 0.07 5.00
C ILE A 167 -0.33 -0.56 3.83
N GLU A 168 -0.95 -1.55 3.20
CA GLU A 168 -0.48 -2.24 2.01
C GLU A 168 -0.28 -1.25 0.86
N ASP A 169 -1.26 -0.36 0.58
CA ASP A 169 -1.16 0.70 -0.44
C ASP A 169 0.04 1.64 -0.19
N VAL A 170 0.31 1.97 1.08
CA VAL A 170 1.46 2.83 1.43
C VAL A 170 2.78 2.08 1.26
N LEU A 171 2.83 0.79 1.57
CA LEU A 171 4.04 -0.02 1.42
C LEU A 171 4.36 -0.27 -0.04
N GLU A 172 3.37 -0.47 -0.89
CA GLU A 172 3.51 -0.62 -2.35
C GLU A 172 4.23 0.59 -2.97
N GLN A 173 3.96 1.81 -2.49
CA GLN A 173 4.69 3.01 -2.94
C GLN A 173 6.18 3.00 -2.56
N ILE A 174 6.60 2.14 -1.66
CA ILE A 174 8.00 2.01 -1.23
C ILE A 174 8.70 0.85 -1.96
N VAL A 175 8.02 -0.31 -2.03
CA VAL A 175 8.63 -1.54 -2.55
C VAL A 175 8.34 -1.79 -4.02
N GLY A 176 7.37 -1.05 -4.62
CA GLY A 176 6.82 -1.33 -5.94
C GLY A 176 5.78 -2.47 -5.88
N ASP A 177 5.28 -2.86 -7.05
CA ASP A 177 4.37 -3.98 -7.16
C ASP A 177 5.05 -5.23 -6.60
N ILE A 178 4.41 -5.85 -5.62
CA ILE A 178 4.83 -7.17 -5.12
C ILE A 178 4.18 -8.15 -6.08
N GLU A 179 4.98 -8.70 -7.01
CA GLU A 179 4.52 -9.80 -7.88
C GLU A 179 4.03 -10.93 -6.96
N ASP A 180 2.75 -11.29 -7.09
CA ASP A 180 2.20 -12.42 -6.36
C ASP A 180 2.84 -13.70 -6.90
N GLU A 181 3.13 -14.66 -6.00
CA GLU A 181 3.72 -15.97 -6.36
C GLU A 181 2.89 -16.76 -7.39
N TYR A 182 1.74 -16.23 -7.81
CA TYR A 182 0.81 -16.79 -8.79
C TYR A 182 0.79 -16.05 -10.14
N ASP A 183 1.52 -14.95 -10.29
CA ASP A 183 1.75 -14.31 -11.59
C ASP A 183 2.79 -15.12 -12.39
N TYR A 184 2.41 -16.37 -12.72
CA TYR A 184 3.14 -17.15 -13.70
C TYR A 184 3.04 -16.44 -15.04
N ASP A 185 4.17 -16.07 -15.60
CA ASP A 185 4.33 -15.50 -16.93
C ASP A 185 3.55 -16.30 -17.99
N GLU A 186 2.35 -15.84 -18.34
CA GLU A 186 1.64 -16.34 -19.55
C GLU A 186 2.49 -16.14 -20.83
N THR A 187 3.60 -15.41 -20.73
CA THR A 187 4.54 -15.18 -21.84
C THR A 187 5.45 -16.37 -22.14
N GLU A 188 5.83 -17.20 -21.15
CA GLU A 188 6.65 -18.39 -21.43
C GLU A 188 5.85 -19.52 -22.07
N ASP A 189 4.60 -19.72 -21.70
CA ASP A 189 3.75 -20.76 -22.29
C ASP A 189 3.39 -20.45 -23.75
N ASN A 190 3.16 -19.19 -24.11
CA ASN A 190 2.92 -18.77 -25.49
C ASN A 190 4.15 -18.95 -26.40
N ILE A 191 5.37 -18.81 -25.88
CA ILE A 191 6.61 -19.01 -26.64
C ILE A 191 6.88 -20.50 -26.89
N ILE A 192 6.45 -21.36 -25.97
CA ILE A 192 6.61 -22.82 -26.11
C ILE A 192 5.59 -23.37 -27.10
N GLU A 193 4.35 -22.90 -27.11
CA GLU A 193 3.34 -23.30 -28.11
C GLU A 193 3.72 -22.83 -29.52
N GLU A 194 4.20 -21.60 -29.69
CA GLU A 194 4.62 -21.07 -30.99
C GLU A 194 5.86 -21.82 -31.56
N LYS A 195 6.77 -22.29 -30.72
CA LYS A 195 7.92 -23.13 -31.14
C LYS A 195 7.49 -24.54 -31.48
N LEU A 196 6.51 -25.11 -30.81
CA LEU A 196 6.00 -26.45 -31.12
C LEU A 196 5.21 -26.49 -32.43
N GLU A 197 4.50 -25.42 -32.81
CA GLU A 197 3.81 -25.31 -34.10
C GLU A 197 4.78 -25.09 -35.28
N LEU A 198 5.95 -24.48 -35.07
CA LEU A 198 6.97 -24.28 -36.11
C LEU A 198 7.79 -25.53 -36.40
N ASP A 199 7.92 -26.47 -35.48
CA ASP A 199 8.66 -27.75 -35.69
C ASP A 199 7.76 -28.86 -36.28
N LEU A 200 6.46 -28.62 -36.47
CA LEU A 200 5.50 -29.60 -37.04
C LEU A 200 5.10 -29.32 -38.49
N ASN A 201 5.64 -28.28 -39.14
CA ASN A 201 5.46 -27.93 -40.55
C ASN A 201 6.80 -28.03 -41.32
#